data_9677cf1f3891276daec215c26d62a40a
#
_entry.id   9677cf1f3891276daec215c26d62a40a
#
_cell.length_a   1.000
_cell.length_b   1.000
_cell.length_c   1.000
_cell.angle_alpha   90.00
_cell.angle_beta   90.00
_cell.angle_gamma   90.00
#
_symmetry.space_group_name_H-M   'P 1'
#
loop_
_entity.id
_entity.type
_entity.pdbx_description
1 polymer ?
#
loop_
_entity_poly.entity_id
_entity_poly.type
_entity_poly.pdbx_seq_one_letter_code
_entity_poly.pdbx_strand_id
1 'polypeptide(L)'
;MSAEFTGERVIPGQVDIDLWNEHLSRYAFAARLARRKRVLDVGCGAGYGSAELANTAIAVTGVDLSTDAIAHAAENYSRPNLTFQQGSAAHLPFPDASFDLVVAFEVIEHLSDWQLLIAEARRVLSPGGQFVVSTPNKAYYAETRQQSGPNPYHEHEFEFAEFKEALEQHFPHTLLFTENHADSIVFRPIAPGGPPAADVRLDGAAANVDDAHFFVAVCAGQMMTGAPAFLYVPSSANVLKEREHHIQRLEAELATKNAWLQQSQLQHADLVQLHEKQTADLQARNEWALGLNTQLKSAGHRITTLEDEMAAQQAAAKVAIAAYETENERLNHEAARLEAERAAAIAWGQHKEAELFEQLEASRAEFAKCLDLFHQAETTIEERTRWAQSQETEINNLNTQLDSIRASKWIRLGRSIGLGPKVS
;
A
#
# COMPACT_ATOMS: atom_id res chain seq x y z
N MET A 1 15.49 21.77 -5.53
CA MET A 1 15.51 20.57 -4.67
C MET A 1 14.47 19.64 -5.27
N SER A 2 14.76 18.36 -5.49
CA SER A 2 13.77 17.41 -5.99
C SER A 2 12.69 17.23 -4.91
N ALA A 3 11.42 17.47 -5.24
CA ALA A 3 10.33 17.12 -4.36
C ALA A 3 10.35 15.60 -4.19
N GLU A 4 10.36 15.13 -2.95
CA GLU A 4 10.25 13.71 -2.64
C GLU A 4 8.78 13.34 -2.39
N PHE A 5 8.42 12.12 -2.76
CA PHE A 5 7.10 11.55 -2.43
C PHE A 5 6.97 11.42 -0.91
N THR A 6 6.04 12.16 -0.33
CA THR A 6 5.82 12.21 1.13
C THR A 6 4.78 11.20 1.61
N GLY A 7 4.24 10.35 0.73
CA GLY A 7 3.12 9.46 1.02
C GLY A 7 1.75 10.00 0.58
N GLU A 8 1.63 11.31 0.33
CA GLU A 8 0.37 11.99 0.01
C GLU A 8 0.41 12.71 -1.34
N ARG A 9 1.53 13.36 -1.66
CA ARG A 9 1.65 14.13 -2.89
C ARG A 9 2.07 13.23 -4.04
N VAL A 10 1.18 13.02 -5.00
CA VAL A 10 1.52 12.30 -6.22
C VAL A 10 2.50 13.11 -7.07
N ILE A 11 3.69 12.54 -7.30
CA ILE A 11 4.72 13.10 -8.18
C ILE A 11 4.87 12.16 -9.38
N PRO A 12 4.73 12.67 -10.62
CA PRO A 12 4.87 11.86 -11.82
C PRO A 12 6.18 11.08 -11.85
N GLY A 13 6.09 9.76 -12.07
CA GLY A 13 7.26 8.87 -12.13
C GLY A 13 7.81 8.39 -10.77
N GLN A 14 7.26 8.84 -9.65
CA GLN A 14 7.66 8.40 -8.31
C GLN A 14 6.58 7.56 -7.60
N VAL A 15 5.43 7.36 -8.22
CA VAL A 15 4.31 6.58 -7.68
C VAL A 15 3.97 5.42 -8.61
N ASP A 16 3.23 4.45 -8.07
CA ASP A 16 2.69 3.34 -8.86
C ASP A 16 1.81 3.88 -9.99
N ILE A 17 1.83 3.18 -11.13
CA ILE A 17 1.10 3.58 -12.32
C ILE A 17 -0.42 3.60 -12.10
N ASP A 18 -0.94 2.72 -11.26
CA ASP A 18 -2.36 2.67 -10.92
C ASP A 18 -2.77 3.95 -10.19
N LEU A 19 -2.04 4.34 -9.15
CA LEU A 19 -2.26 5.58 -8.41
C LEU A 19 -2.14 6.81 -9.33
N TRP A 20 -1.13 6.82 -10.20
CA TRP A 20 -0.97 7.87 -11.20
C TRP A 20 -2.19 7.97 -12.11
N ASN A 21 -2.68 6.84 -12.63
CA ASN A 21 -3.83 6.79 -13.53
C ASN A 21 -5.13 7.22 -12.83
N GLU A 22 -5.34 6.88 -11.57
CA GLU A 22 -6.47 7.33 -10.75
C GLU A 22 -6.49 8.85 -10.67
N HIS A 23 -5.38 9.46 -10.31
CA HIS A 23 -5.28 10.91 -10.22
C HIS A 23 -5.46 11.59 -11.57
N LEU A 24 -4.78 11.10 -12.61
CA LEU A 24 -4.86 11.70 -13.94
C LEU A 24 -6.25 11.53 -14.57
N SER A 25 -6.96 10.44 -14.29
CA SER A 25 -8.32 10.20 -14.78
C SER A 25 -9.30 11.27 -14.30
N ARG A 26 -9.20 11.66 -13.02
CA ARG A 26 -10.02 12.74 -12.44
C ARG A 26 -9.77 14.08 -13.12
N TYR A 27 -8.50 14.40 -13.39
CA TYR A 27 -8.17 15.62 -14.12
C TYR A 27 -8.62 15.56 -15.59
N ALA A 28 -8.49 14.43 -16.26
CA ALA A 28 -9.02 14.22 -17.61
C ALA A 28 -10.55 14.33 -17.65
N PHE A 29 -11.24 13.85 -16.61
CA PHE A 29 -12.69 14.07 -16.45
C PHE A 29 -13.02 15.54 -16.31
N ALA A 30 -12.33 16.27 -15.44
CA ALA A 30 -12.56 17.69 -15.20
C ALA A 30 -12.15 18.57 -16.40
N ALA A 31 -11.14 18.19 -17.17
CA ALA A 31 -10.70 18.93 -18.36
C ALA A 31 -11.81 19.11 -19.41
N ARG A 32 -12.77 18.18 -19.47
CA ARG A 32 -13.98 18.31 -20.32
C ARG A 32 -14.86 19.47 -19.87
N LEU A 33 -14.95 19.68 -18.56
CA LEU A 33 -15.71 20.72 -17.92
C LEU A 33 -14.95 22.06 -17.92
N ALA A 34 -13.63 22.03 -18.02
CA ALA A 34 -12.74 23.19 -18.00
C ALA A 34 -12.73 24.00 -19.30
N ARG A 35 -13.29 23.43 -20.36
CA ARG A 35 -13.20 24.03 -21.71
C ARG A 35 -13.74 25.47 -21.73
N ARG A 36 -12.85 26.41 -22.10
CA ARG A 36 -13.11 27.84 -22.17
C ARG A 36 -13.58 28.48 -20.85
N LYS A 37 -13.10 27.93 -19.72
CA LYS A 37 -13.41 28.42 -18.38
C LYS A 37 -12.19 28.98 -17.69
N ARG A 38 -12.41 29.84 -16.69
CA ARG A 38 -11.44 30.19 -15.66
C ARG A 38 -11.53 29.12 -14.60
N VAL A 39 -10.44 28.42 -14.34
CA VAL A 39 -10.40 27.25 -13.47
C VAL A 39 -9.53 27.51 -12.26
N LEU A 40 -10.02 27.12 -11.09
CA LEU A 40 -9.24 27.02 -9.87
C LEU A 40 -9.03 25.54 -9.53
N ASP A 41 -7.79 25.16 -9.32
CA ASP A 41 -7.39 23.83 -8.88
C ASP A 41 -6.89 23.93 -7.42
N VAL A 42 -7.71 23.49 -6.48
CA VAL A 42 -7.45 23.59 -5.04
C VAL A 42 -6.74 22.30 -4.58
N GLY A 43 -5.61 22.46 -3.88
CA GLY A 43 -4.74 21.34 -3.53
C GLY A 43 -4.00 20.81 -4.77
N CYS A 44 -3.48 21.72 -5.60
CA CYS A 44 -2.88 21.36 -6.90
C CYS A 44 -1.61 20.50 -6.80
N GLY A 45 -1.03 20.36 -5.61
CA GLY A 45 0.15 19.53 -5.36
C GLY A 45 1.32 19.82 -6.30
N ALA A 46 1.80 18.79 -6.99
CA ALA A 46 2.91 18.90 -7.93
C ALA A 46 2.57 19.64 -9.24
N GLY A 47 1.30 20.03 -9.48
CA GLY A 47 0.89 20.88 -10.59
C GLY A 47 0.53 20.17 -11.90
N TYR A 48 0.69 18.87 -12.01
CA TYR A 48 0.40 18.11 -13.24
C TYR A 48 -1.08 18.18 -13.62
N GLY A 49 -1.98 18.15 -12.62
CA GLY A 49 -3.42 18.26 -12.82
C GLY A 49 -3.83 19.63 -13.34
N SER A 50 -3.32 20.70 -12.72
CA SER A 50 -3.51 22.05 -13.23
C SER A 50 -3.03 22.20 -14.66
N ALA A 51 -1.88 21.57 -15.02
CA ALA A 51 -1.37 21.56 -16.38
C ALA A 51 -2.28 20.81 -17.35
N GLU A 52 -2.93 19.72 -16.91
CA GLU A 52 -3.92 19.00 -17.72
C GLU A 52 -5.16 19.87 -17.98
N LEU A 53 -5.68 20.54 -16.95
CA LEU A 53 -6.80 21.46 -17.08
C LEU A 53 -6.48 22.63 -18.03
N ALA A 54 -5.25 23.12 -18.02
CA ALA A 54 -4.80 24.22 -18.88
C ALA A 54 -4.80 23.88 -20.38
N ASN A 55 -4.89 22.59 -20.75
CA ASN A 55 -5.03 22.19 -22.16
C ASN A 55 -6.33 22.70 -22.80
N THR A 56 -7.38 22.91 -21.99
CA THR A 56 -8.71 23.25 -22.50
C THR A 56 -9.27 24.56 -21.91
N ALA A 57 -8.77 24.96 -20.75
CA ALA A 57 -9.20 26.16 -20.02
C ALA A 57 -8.69 27.48 -20.66
N ILE A 58 -9.37 28.58 -20.41
CA ILE A 58 -8.88 29.92 -20.73
C ILE A 58 -7.73 30.28 -19.79
N ALA A 59 -7.92 30.04 -18.51
CA ALA A 59 -6.93 30.25 -17.46
C ALA A 59 -7.10 29.24 -16.34
N VAL A 60 -6.00 28.80 -15.78
CA VAL A 60 -5.94 27.92 -14.61
C VAL A 60 -5.10 28.57 -13.53
N THR A 61 -5.61 28.58 -12.32
CA THR A 61 -4.86 28.92 -11.11
C THR A 61 -4.80 27.70 -10.21
N GLY A 62 -3.61 27.16 -9.97
CA GLY A 62 -3.38 26.12 -8.98
C GLY A 62 -3.08 26.72 -7.61
N VAL A 63 -3.73 26.21 -6.58
CA VAL A 63 -3.50 26.64 -5.18
C VAL A 63 -3.14 25.42 -4.35
N ASP A 64 -2.10 25.57 -3.53
CA ASP A 64 -1.68 24.58 -2.53
C ASP A 64 -1.19 25.27 -1.26
N LEU A 65 -1.36 24.64 -0.11
CA LEU A 65 -0.86 25.16 1.16
C LEU A 65 0.66 25.15 1.22
N SER A 66 1.30 24.17 0.58
CA SER A 66 2.73 23.96 0.58
C SER A 66 3.45 24.88 -0.41
N THR A 67 4.34 25.73 0.11
CA THR A 67 5.24 26.55 -0.71
C THR A 67 6.13 25.72 -1.61
N ASP A 68 6.57 24.54 -1.15
CA ASP A 68 7.43 23.64 -1.92
C ASP A 68 6.68 23.01 -3.10
N ALA A 69 5.39 22.69 -2.90
CA ALA A 69 4.53 22.21 -3.98
C ALA A 69 4.35 23.27 -5.06
N ILE A 70 4.06 24.49 -4.65
CA ILE A 70 3.89 25.63 -5.57
C ILE A 70 5.18 25.93 -6.34
N ALA A 71 6.32 25.93 -5.67
CA ALA A 71 7.61 26.12 -6.32
C ALA A 71 7.90 25.02 -7.35
N HIS A 72 7.68 23.76 -6.98
CA HIS A 72 7.83 22.61 -7.87
C HIS A 72 6.88 22.69 -9.08
N ALA A 73 5.61 22.99 -8.84
CA ALA A 73 4.61 23.13 -9.89
C ALA A 73 4.98 24.24 -10.88
N ALA A 74 5.38 25.39 -10.38
CA ALA A 74 5.78 26.54 -11.22
C ALA A 74 7.05 26.26 -12.04
N GLU A 75 8.00 25.51 -11.49
CA GLU A 75 9.23 25.11 -12.19
C GLU A 75 8.94 24.12 -13.34
N ASN A 76 8.06 23.15 -13.10
CA ASN A 76 7.84 22.04 -14.04
C ASN A 76 6.71 22.30 -15.06
N TYR A 77 5.77 23.17 -14.74
CA TYR A 77 4.60 23.41 -15.57
C TYR A 77 4.42 24.91 -15.88
N SER A 78 5.18 25.39 -16.84
CA SER A 78 5.07 26.78 -17.31
C SER A 78 4.22 26.87 -18.56
N ARG A 79 3.08 27.60 -18.51
CA ARG A 79 2.18 27.86 -19.63
C ARG A 79 1.61 29.29 -19.53
N PRO A 80 1.27 29.93 -20.64
CA PRO A 80 0.73 31.31 -20.62
C PRO A 80 -0.59 31.46 -19.86
N ASN A 81 -1.37 30.38 -19.77
CA ASN A 81 -2.68 30.34 -19.13
C ASN A 81 -2.70 29.57 -17.79
N LEU A 82 -1.52 29.33 -17.20
CA LEU A 82 -1.38 28.57 -15.96
C LEU A 82 -0.55 29.35 -14.95
N THR A 83 -1.11 29.55 -13.77
CA THR A 83 -0.42 30.18 -12.64
C THR A 83 -0.57 29.34 -11.38
N PHE A 84 0.43 29.42 -10.49
CA PHE A 84 0.41 28.76 -9.21
C PHE A 84 0.59 29.76 -8.07
N GLN A 85 -0.13 29.56 -6.99
CA GLN A 85 -0.12 30.48 -5.86
C GLN A 85 -0.33 29.71 -4.56
N GLN A 86 0.38 30.09 -3.51
CA GLN A 86 0.16 29.53 -2.18
C GLN A 86 -1.19 30.02 -1.61
N GLY A 87 -1.95 29.09 -1.00
CA GLY A 87 -3.21 29.43 -0.33
C GLY A 87 -3.80 28.22 0.39
N SER A 88 -4.68 28.52 1.35
CA SER A 88 -5.41 27.50 2.09
C SER A 88 -6.73 27.18 1.38
N ALA A 89 -7.07 25.87 1.30
CA ALA A 89 -8.36 25.42 0.80
C ALA A 89 -9.56 25.90 1.64
N ALA A 90 -9.33 26.11 2.94
CA ALA A 90 -10.32 26.63 3.87
C ALA A 90 -10.46 28.18 3.80
N HIS A 91 -9.58 28.87 3.07
CA HIS A 91 -9.61 30.33 2.93
C HIS A 91 -8.95 30.74 1.60
N LEU A 92 -9.71 30.70 0.52
CA LEU A 92 -9.20 30.94 -0.83
C LEU A 92 -8.93 32.43 -1.04
N PRO A 93 -7.71 32.83 -1.46
CA PRO A 93 -7.31 34.24 -1.58
C PRO A 93 -7.85 34.88 -2.87
N PHE A 94 -9.12 34.64 -3.21
CA PHE A 94 -9.75 35.13 -4.40
C PHE A 94 -11.09 35.85 -4.09
N PRO A 95 -11.45 36.82 -4.89
CA PRO A 95 -12.78 37.44 -4.80
C PRO A 95 -13.90 36.45 -5.13
N ASP A 96 -15.11 36.79 -4.69
CA ASP A 96 -16.32 36.07 -5.05
C ASP A 96 -16.50 36.01 -6.59
N ALA A 97 -17.10 34.95 -7.09
CA ALA A 97 -17.43 34.74 -8.48
C ALA A 97 -16.25 34.86 -9.47
N SER A 98 -15.03 34.54 -9.03
CA SER A 98 -13.80 34.65 -9.82
C SER A 98 -13.62 33.53 -10.83
N PHE A 99 -14.21 32.37 -10.58
CA PHE A 99 -13.96 31.14 -11.36
C PHE A 99 -15.25 30.54 -11.91
N ASP A 100 -15.11 29.87 -13.05
CA ASP A 100 -16.23 29.19 -13.73
C ASP A 100 -16.20 27.69 -13.45
N LEU A 101 -15.05 27.20 -12.97
CA LEU A 101 -14.85 25.83 -12.49
C LEU A 101 -13.87 25.85 -11.30
N VAL A 102 -14.24 25.19 -10.22
CA VAL A 102 -13.34 24.87 -9.10
C VAL A 102 -13.18 23.35 -9.05
N VAL A 103 -11.96 22.89 -8.91
CA VAL A 103 -11.61 21.47 -8.79
C VAL A 103 -10.90 21.28 -7.46
N ALA A 104 -11.24 20.21 -6.72
CA ALA A 104 -10.55 19.80 -5.52
C ALA A 104 -10.54 18.25 -5.48
N PHE A 105 -9.45 17.65 -5.90
CA PHE A 105 -9.32 16.20 -5.92
C PHE A 105 -8.41 15.70 -4.81
N GLU A 106 -8.90 14.81 -3.97
CA GLU A 106 -8.18 14.23 -2.82
C GLU A 106 -7.64 15.34 -1.91
N VAL A 107 -8.53 16.22 -1.50
CA VAL A 107 -8.21 17.37 -0.63
C VAL A 107 -9.14 17.44 0.57
N ILE A 108 -10.43 17.17 0.36
CA ILE A 108 -11.47 17.37 1.37
C ILE A 108 -11.25 16.49 2.61
N GLU A 109 -10.71 15.29 2.43
CA GLU A 109 -10.40 14.33 3.49
C GLU A 109 -9.22 14.75 4.37
N HIS A 110 -8.36 15.64 3.90
CA HIS A 110 -7.22 16.16 4.64
C HIS A 110 -7.54 17.39 5.50
N LEU A 111 -8.78 17.85 5.48
CA LEU A 111 -9.20 19.05 6.18
C LEU A 111 -10.06 18.68 7.39
N SER A 112 -9.65 19.14 8.59
CA SER A 112 -10.49 19.05 9.79
C SER A 112 -11.79 19.85 9.64
N ASP A 113 -11.69 21.01 9.00
CA ASP A 113 -12.82 21.91 8.73
C ASP A 113 -13.21 21.87 7.26
N TRP A 114 -13.43 20.67 6.72
CA TRP A 114 -13.71 20.44 5.31
C TRP A 114 -14.92 21.21 4.77
N GLN A 115 -15.87 21.58 5.64
CA GLN A 115 -17.04 22.40 5.29
C GLN A 115 -16.61 23.76 4.73
N LEU A 116 -15.48 24.30 5.19
CA LEU A 116 -14.96 25.58 4.71
C LEU A 116 -14.52 25.48 3.24
N LEU A 117 -13.93 24.34 2.83
CA LEU A 117 -13.62 24.12 1.39
C LEU A 117 -14.87 24.24 0.52
N ILE A 118 -15.96 23.59 0.93
CA ILE A 118 -17.22 23.60 0.16
C ILE A 118 -17.79 25.02 0.09
N ALA A 119 -17.79 25.73 1.22
CA ALA A 119 -18.25 27.11 1.30
C ALA A 119 -17.40 28.06 0.45
N GLU A 120 -16.08 27.95 0.51
CA GLU A 120 -15.16 28.76 -0.28
C GLU A 120 -15.26 28.45 -1.78
N ALA A 121 -15.36 27.17 -2.15
CA ALA A 121 -15.63 26.79 -3.53
C ALA A 121 -16.93 27.44 -4.05
N ARG A 122 -17.98 27.39 -3.23
CA ARG A 122 -19.26 28.07 -3.57
C ARG A 122 -19.13 29.58 -3.70
N ARG A 123 -18.35 30.22 -2.83
CA ARG A 123 -18.13 31.68 -2.83
C ARG A 123 -17.37 32.15 -4.08
N VAL A 124 -16.27 31.45 -4.41
CA VAL A 124 -15.44 31.89 -5.54
C VAL A 124 -16.01 31.51 -6.91
N LEU A 125 -17.04 30.66 -6.96
CA LEU A 125 -17.69 30.25 -8.19
C LEU A 125 -18.61 31.34 -8.73
N SER A 126 -18.51 31.62 -10.03
CA SER A 126 -19.47 32.43 -10.78
C SER A 126 -20.86 31.78 -10.73
N PRO A 127 -21.97 32.54 -11.00
CA PRO A 127 -23.34 32.04 -10.90
C PRO A 127 -23.65 30.79 -11.74
N GLY A 128 -22.95 30.59 -12.85
CA GLY A 128 -23.04 29.39 -13.70
C GLY A 128 -21.87 28.39 -13.51
N GLY A 129 -21.05 28.62 -12.51
CA GLY A 129 -19.85 27.82 -12.25
C GLY A 129 -20.16 26.46 -11.65
N GLN A 130 -19.17 25.59 -11.73
CA GLN A 130 -19.26 24.22 -11.24
C GLN A 130 -18.12 23.93 -10.27
N PHE A 131 -18.41 23.17 -9.22
CA PHE A 131 -17.43 22.60 -8.31
C PHE A 131 -17.30 21.09 -8.56
N VAL A 132 -16.08 20.63 -8.79
CA VAL A 132 -15.77 19.20 -8.94
C VAL A 132 -14.89 18.79 -7.79
N VAL A 133 -15.33 17.81 -7.05
CA VAL A 133 -14.62 17.33 -5.85
C VAL A 133 -14.61 15.83 -5.83
N SER A 134 -13.49 15.24 -5.36
CA SER A 134 -13.37 13.81 -5.10
C SER A 134 -12.95 13.56 -3.66
N THR A 135 -13.23 12.34 -3.20
CA THR A 135 -12.77 11.79 -1.93
C THR A 135 -12.72 10.26 -2.02
N PRO A 136 -11.81 9.59 -1.30
CA PRO A 136 -11.82 8.14 -1.19
C PRO A 136 -13.11 7.62 -0.54
N ASN A 137 -13.54 6.44 -0.95
CA ASN A 137 -14.65 5.75 -0.30
C ASN A 137 -14.17 5.08 0.99
N LYS A 138 -14.59 5.61 2.14
CA LYS A 138 -14.26 5.06 3.46
C LYS A 138 -14.59 3.57 3.59
N ALA A 139 -15.75 3.13 3.11
CA ALA A 139 -16.17 1.73 3.23
C ALA A 139 -15.22 0.80 2.48
N TYR A 140 -14.86 1.13 1.24
CA TYR A 140 -13.92 0.36 0.42
C TYR A 140 -12.52 0.28 1.05
N TYR A 141 -11.99 1.41 1.49
CA TYR A 141 -10.65 1.45 2.08
C TYR A 141 -10.59 0.87 3.50
N ALA A 142 -11.67 0.92 4.28
CA ALA A 142 -11.75 0.24 5.57
C ALA A 142 -11.62 -1.28 5.40
N GLU A 143 -12.22 -1.86 4.36
CA GLU A 143 -12.12 -3.28 4.06
C GLU A 143 -10.71 -3.68 3.59
N THR A 144 -10.12 -2.90 2.68
CA THR A 144 -8.81 -3.20 2.09
C THR A 144 -7.64 -2.90 3.02
N ARG A 145 -7.80 -1.99 3.99
CA ARG A 145 -6.76 -1.54 4.94
C ARG A 145 -6.85 -2.18 6.33
N GLN A 146 -7.64 -3.23 6.53
CA GLN A 146 -7.82 -3.88 7.84
C GLN A 146 -6.52 -4.16 8.60
N GLN A 147 -5.40 -4.39 7.88
CA GLN A 147 -4.09 -4.67 8.47
C GLN A 147 -3.18 -3.45 8.59
N SER A 148 -3.41 -2.41 7.80
CA SER A 148 -2.55 -1.21 7.74
C SER A 148 -3.08 -0.06 8.59
N GLY A 149 -4.33 -0.15 9.06
CA GLY A 149 -5.01 0.93 9.78
C GLY A 149 -5.45 2.10 8.87
N PRO A 150 -6.08 3.13 9.46
CA PRO A 150 -6.51 4.32 8.73
C PRO A 150 -5.30 5.08 8.16
N ASN A 151 -5.52 5.85 7.11
CA ASN A 151 -4.49 6.73 6.56
C ASN A 151 -4.13 7.81 7.61
N PRO A 152 -2.87 7.91 8.05
CA PRO A 152 -2.49 8.85 9.11
C PRO A 152 -2.62 10.32 8.72
N TYR A 153 -2.85 10.60 7.45
CA TYR A 153 -2.97 11.96 6.92
C TYR A 153 -4.42 12.38 6.66
N HIS A 154 -5.38 11.42 6.70
CA HIS A 154 -6.79 11.76 6.58
C HIS A 154 -7.34 12.21 7.92
N GLU A 155 -7.79 13.44 7.96
CA GLU A 155 -8.51 13.99 9.11
C GLU A 155 -9.97 13.51 9.13
N HIS A 156 -10.55 13.28 7.94
CA HIS A 156 -11.92 12.83 7.77
C HIS A 156 -12.10 11.93 6.55
N GLU A 157 -12.65 10.75 6.74
CA GLU A 157 -13.00 9.83 5.65
C GLU A 157 -14.51 9.79 5.46
N PHE A 158 -14.98 10.00 4.23
CA PHE A 158 -16.39 10.12 3.91
C PHE A 158 -17.03 8.78 3.57
N GLU A 159 -18.22 8.56 4.10
CA GLU A 159 -19.20 7.63 3.53
C GLU A 159 -20.01 8.33 2.45
N PHE A 160 -20.56 7.56 1.50
CA PHE A 160 -21.30 8.14 0.37
C PHE A 160 -22.45 9.06 0.78
N ALA A 161 -23.25 8.64 1.77
CA ALA A 161 -24.40 9.40 2.23
C ALA A 161 -23.97 10.75 2.83
N GLU A 162 -22.92 10.75 3.64
CA GLU A 162 -22.35 11.94 4.25
C GLU A 162 -21.78 12.89 3.20
N PHE A 163 -20.97 12.37 2.27
CA PHE A 163 -20.41 13.17 1.18
C PHE A 163 -21.49 13.83 0.33
N LYS A 164 -22.51 13.07 -0.03
CA LYS A 164 -23.66 13.57 -0.76
C LYS A 164 -24.38 14.68 0.00
N GLU A 165 -24.73 14.45 1.26
CA GLU A 165 -25.47 15.41 2.09
C GLU A 165 -24.66 16.71 2.28
N ALA A 166 -23.37 16.59 2.56
CA ALA A 166 -22.47 17.74 2.71
C ALA A 166 -22.47 18.66 1.47
N LEU A 167 -22.48 18.09 0.29
CA LEU A 167 -22.50 18.85 -0.95
C LEU A 167 -23.89 19.43 -1.27
N GLU A 168 -24.97 18.66 -1.05
CA GLU A 168 -26.34 19.09 -1.32
C GLU A 168 -26.78 20.26 -0.41
N GLN A 169 -26.20 20.41 0.76
CA GLN A 169 -26.39 21.57 1.65
C GLN A 169 -25.94 22.91 1.00
N HIS A 170 -24.93 22.86 0.16
CA HIS A 170 -24.33 24.06 -0.45
C HIS A 170 -24.69 24.24 -1.94
N PHE A 171 -24.99 23.14 -2.63
CA PHE A 171 -25.25 23.13 -4.06
C PHE A 171 -26.60 22.46 -4.36
N PRO A 172 -27.56 23.18 -4.96
CA PRO A 172 -28.87 22.63 -5.25
C PRO A 172 -28.88 21.58 -6.36
N HIS A 173 -27.79 21.49 -7.12
CA HIS A 173 -27.66 20.53 -8.21
C HIS A 173 -26.31 19.81 -8.07
N THR A 174 -26.36 18.55 -7.68
CA THR A 174 -25.20 17.69 -7.48
C THR A 174 -25.33 16.42 -8.33
N LEU A 175 -24.37 16.18 -9.19
CA LEU A 175 -24.21 14.93 -9.93
C LEU A 175 -23.11 14.12 -9.30
N LEU A 176 -23.43 12.92 -8.87
CA LEU A 176 -22.49 12.01 -8.19
C LEU A 176 -22.06 10.90 -9.16
N PHE A 177 -20.78 10.60 -9.13
CA PHE A 177 -20.15 9.56 -9.91
C PHE A 177 -19.36 8.64 -8.96
N THR A 178 -19.30 7.37 -9.29
CA THR A 178 -18.33 6.44 -8.73
C THR A 178 -17.12 6.37 -9.68
N GLU A 179 -15.93 6.40 -9.13
CA GLU A 179 -14.71 6.16 -9.87
C GLU A 179 -14.15 4.79 -9.49
N ASN A 180 -13.96 3.95 -10.50
CA ASN A 180 -13.47 2.59 -10.35
C ASN A 180 -12.50 2.24 -11.47
N HIS A 181 -11.57 1.33 -11.18
CA HIS A 181 -10.84 0.64 -12.24
C HIS A 181 -11.77 -0.30 -12.99
N ALA A 182 -11.64 -0.32 -14.30
CA ALA A 182 -12.35 -1.22 -15.18
C ALA A 182 -11.36 -1.92 -16.11
N ASP A 183 -11.44 -3.24 -16.18
CA ASP A 183 -10.75 -3.98 -17.22
C ASP A 183 -11.47 -3.72 -18.55
N SER A 184 -10.72 -3.32 -19.55
CA SER A 184 -11.25 -3.02 -20.87
C SER A 184 -10.40 -3.67 -21.98
N ILE A 185 -11.04 -4.05 -23.08
CA ILE A 185 -10.37 -4.51 -24.29
C ILE A 185 -10.43 -3.37 -25.31
N VAL A 186 -9.25 -2.89 -25.70
CA VAL A 186 -9.13 -1.75 -26.61
C VAL A 186 -8.58 -2.23 -27.95
N PHE A 187 -9.32 -1.96 -29.02
CA PHE A 187 -8.87 -2.13 -30.39
C PHE A 187 -8.36 -0.81 -30.93
N ARG A 188 -7.05 -0.74 -31.23
CA ARG A 188 -6.42 0.47 -31.80
C ARG A 188 -5.96 0.17 -33.23
N PRO A 189 -6.33 0.97 -34.23
CA PRO A 189 -5.81 0.81 -35.58
C PRO A 189 -4.29 1.06 -35.59
N ILE A 190 -3.54 0.20 -36.27
CA ILE A 190 -2.08 0.33 -36.42
C ILE A 190 -1.74 1.55 -37.27
N ALA A 191 -2.56 1.82 -38.30
CA ALA A 191 -2.45 3.01 -39.11
C ALA A 191 -3.64 3.93 -38.82
N PRO A 192 -3.44 5.07 -38.14
CA PRO A 192 -4.54 5.99 -37.86
C PRO A 192 -5.03 6.64 -39.15
N GLY A 193 -6.29 6.48 -39.45
CA GLY A 193 -6.98 7.13 -40.54
C GLY A 193 -8.19 7.90 -40.00
N GLY A 194 -8.22 9.22 -40.21
CA GLY A 194 -9.33 10.06 -39.78
C GLY A 194 -9.17 10.68 -38.38
N PRO A 195 -10.14 11.52 -37.96
CA PRO A 195 -10.11 12.10 -36.63
C PRO A 195 -10.22 11.04 -35.53
N PRO A 196 -9.60 11.25 -34.37
CA PRO A 196 -9.69 10.31 -33.26
C PRO A 196 -11.15 10.19 -32.81
N ALA A 197 -11.79 9.09 -33.14
CA ALA A 197 -13.11 8.71 -32.68
C ALA A 197 -13.01 7.39 -31.95
N ALA A 198 -13.63 7.30 -30.78
CA ALA A 198 -13.76 6.05 -30.06
C ALA A 198 -15.24 5.66 -30.03
N ASP A 199 -15.50 4.43 -30.43
CA ASP A 199 -16.78 3.77 -30.17
C ASP A 199 -16.64 2.98 -28.87
N VAL A 200 -17.52 3.23 -27.91
CA VAL A 200 -17.46 2.64 -26.59
C VAL A 200 -18.75 1.87 -26.30
N ARG A 201 -18.63 0.60 -26.05
CA ARG A 201 -19.71 -0.24 -25.55
C ARG A 201 -19.53 -0.46 -24.05
N LEU A 202 -20.52 -0.01 -23.27
CA LEU A 202 -20.57 -0.25 -21.84
C LEU A 202 -21.64 -1.31 -21.55
N ASP A 203 -21.19 -2.51 -21.15
CA ASP A 203 -22.07 -3.63 -20.80
C ASP A 203 -22.10 -3.76 -19.26
N GLY A 204 -23.24 -3.50 -18.61
CA GLY A 204 -23.28 -3.68 -17.17
C GLY A 204 -24.39 -2.95 -16.42
N ALA A 205 -24.53 -3.27 -15.14
CA ALA A 205 -25.52 -2.74 -14.22
C ALA A 205 -25.21 -1.28 -13.78
N ALA A 206 -26.13 -0.67 -13.06
CA ALA A 206 -25.91 0.63 -12.45
C ALA A 206 -24.67 0.60 -11.52
N ALA A 207 -24.02 1.74 -11.39
CA ALA A 207 -22.89 1.89 -10.48
C ALA A 207 -23.26 1.43 -9.06
N ASN A 208 -22.44 0.54 -8.49
CA ASN A 208 -22.56 0.16 -7.09
C ASN A 208 -21.69 1.12 -6.26
N VAL A 209 -22.32 1.75 -5.28
CA VAL A 209 -21.67 2.73 -4.41
C VAL A 209 -20.69 2.06 -3.45
N ASP A 210 -21.03 0.85 -3.00
CA ASP A 210 -20.21 0.11 -2.02
C ASP A 210 -18.89 -0.38 -2.62
N ASP A 211 -18.88 -0.65 -3.95
CA ASP A 211 -17.69 -1.11 -4.66
C ASP A 211 -16.85 0.05 -5.23
N ALA A 212 -17.26 1.29 -5.01
CA ALA A 212 -16.54 2.46 -5.51
C ALA A 212 -15.21 2.64 -4.79
N HIS A 213 -14.15 2.92 -5.54
CA HIS A 213 -12.86 3.32 -4.95
C HIS A 213 -12.93 4.77 -4.46
N PHE A 214 -13.49 5.64 -5.30
CA PHE A 214 -13.65 7.06 -4.99
C PHE A 214 -15.05 7.53 -5.35
N PHE A 215 -15.48 8.59 -4.69
CA PHE A 215 -16.63 9.37 -5.07
C PHE A 215 -16.17 10.64 -5.76
N VAL A 216 -16.82 10.98 -6.88
CA VAL A 216 -16.61 12.23 -7.59
C VAL A 216 -17.95 12.95 -7.71
N ALA A 217 -17.98 14.21 -7.34
CA ALA A 217 -19.17 15.05 -7.46
C ALA A 217 -18.94 16.22 -8.40
N VAL A 218 -19.94 16.53 -9.21
CA VAL A 218 -20.04 17.79 -9.95
C VAL A 218 -21.22 18.55 -9.39
N CYS A 219 -20.93 19.68 -8.77
CA CYS A 219 -21.91 20.51 -8.05
C CYS A 219 -22.08 21.84 -8.76
N ALA A 220 -23.30 22.33 -8.82
CA ALA A 220 -23.61 23.63 -9.46
C ALA A 220 -24.77 24.36 -8.78
N GLY A 221 -24.78 25.67 -8.92
CA GLY A 221 -25.92 26.52 -8.53
C GLY A 221 -27.07 26.48 -9.53
N GLN A 222 -26.87 25.96 -10.72
CA GLN A 222 -27.85 25.87 -11.80
C GLN A 222 -27.98 24.45 -12.31
N MET A 223 -29.15 24.15 -12.91
CA MET A 223 -29.40 22.80 -13.42
C MET A 223 -28.37 22.42 -14.50
N MET A 224 -27.79 21.24 -14.30
CA MET A 224 -26.87 20.64 -15.25
C MET A 224 -27.60 19.65 -16.14
N THR A 225 -27.21 19.58 -17.42
CA THR A 225 -27.83 18.68 -18.39
C THR A 225 -26.88 17.54 -18.71
N GLY A 226 -27.32 16.30 -18.42
CA GLY A 226 -26.61 15.07 -18.75
C GLY A 226 -25.46 14.77 -17.83
N ALA A 227 -25.32 13.50 -17.51
CA ALA A 227 -24.22 12.96 -16.74
C ALA A 227 -23.71 11.69 -17.45
N PRO A 228 -23.11 11.83 -18.67
CA PRO A 228 -22.62 10.65 -19.37
C PRO A 228 -21.47 10.02 -18.59
N ALA A 229 -21.42 8.69 -18.59
CA ALA A 229 -20.27 7.97 -18.10
C ALA A 229 -19.00 8.46 -18.82
N PHE A 230 -17.91 8.55 -18.08
CA PHE A 230 -16.61 8.90 -18.62
C PHE A 230 -15.67 7.70 -18.48
N LEU A 231 -15.06 7.29 -19.56
CA LEU A 231 -14.07 6.25 -19.60
C LEU A 231 -12.70 6.86 -19.90
N TYR A 232 -11.78 6.72 -18.97
CA TYR A 232 -10.38 7.05 -19.15
C TYR A 232 -9.59 5.78 -19.46
N VAL A 233 -8.91 5.74 -20.60
CA VAL A 233 -8.04 4.65 -20.98
C VAL A 233 -6.61 5.18 -21.00
N PRO A 234 -5.81 4.89 -19.97
CA PRO A 234 -4.44 5.38 -19.89
C PRO A 234 -3.58 4.84 -21.04
N SER A 235 -2.56 5.61 -21.42
CA SER A 235 -1.63 5.22 -22.49
C SER A 235 -0.81 3.97 -22.15
N SER A 236 -0.58 3.75 -20.87
CA SER A 236 0.15 2.60 -20.30
C SER A 236 -0.76 1.47 -19.83
N ALA A 237 -2.04 1.49 -20.20
CA ALA A 237 -3.08 0.61 -19.68
C ALA A 237 -2.98 -0.84 -20.20
N ASN A 238 -1.88 -1.51 -19.95
CA ASN A 238 -1.87 -2.97 -19.98
C ASN A 238 -1.87 -3.52 -18.56
N VAL A 239 -2.99 -3.29 -17.85
CA VAL A 239 -3.19 -3.69 -16.45
C VAL A 239 -2.88 -5.18 -16.25
N LEU A 240 -3.27 -6.04 -17.21
CA LEU A 240 -2.93 -7.48 -17.17
C LEU A 240 -1.42 -7.69 -17.17
N LYS A 241 -0.69 -7.01 -18.05
CA LYS A 241 0.78 -7.16 -18.13
C LYS A 241 1.46 -6.63 -16.87
N GLU A 242 0.99 -5.53 -16.30
CA GLU A 242 1.54 -4.97 -15.07
C GLU A 242 1.25 -5.87 -13.87
N ARG A 243 0.05 -6.45 -13.80
CA ARG A 243 -0.29 -7.44 -12.77
C ARG A 243 0.48 -8.75 -12.95
N GLU A 244 0.67 -9.20 -14.18
CA GLU A 244 1.56 -10.35 -14.46
C GLU A 244 2.99 -10.08 -13.99
N HIS A 245 3.55 -8.90 -14.27
CA HIS A 245 4.87 -8.49 -13.76
C HIS A 245 4.89 -8.38 -12.24
N HIS A 246 3.82 -7.85 -11.62
CA HIS A 246 3.72 -7.79 -10.17
C HIS A 246 3.67 -9.19 -9.54
N ILE A 247 2.86 -10.09 -10.10
CA ILE A 247 2.79 -11.49 -9.68
C ILE A 247 4.16 -12.15 -9.82
N GLN A 248 4.83 -12.01 -10.98
CA GLN A 248 6.17 -12.56 -11.21
C GLN A 248 7.18 -12.03 -10.19
N ARG A 249 7.11 -10.75 -9.82
CA ARG A 249 7.97 -10.17 -8.79
C ARG A 249 7.69 -10.77 -7.42
N LEU A 250 6.42 -10.92 -7.05
CA LEU A 250 6.03 -11.54 -5.78
C LEU A 250 6.42 -13.03 -5.73
N GLU A 251 6.27 -13.75 -6.84
CA GLU A 251 6.71 -15.15 -6.96
C GLU A 251 8.22 -15.28 -6.81
N ALA A 252 9.00 -14.38 -7.43
CA ALA A 252 10.45 -14.36 -7.29
C ALA A 252 10.89 -14.02 -5.86
N GLU A 253 10.22 -13.08 -5.20
CA GLU A 253 10.46 -12.75 -3.79
C GLU A 253 10.09 -13.92 -2.87
N LEU A 254 8.96 -14.57 -3.13
CA LEU A 254 8.53 -15.76 -2.40
C LEU A 254 9.53 -16.92 -2.57
N ALA A 255 10.00 -17.15 -3.79
CA ALA A 255 11.01 -18.16 -4.07
C ALA A 255 12.32 -17.86 -3.30
N THR A 256 12.74 -16.60 -3.26
CA THR A 256 13.93 -16.16 -2.51
C THR A 256 13.75 -16.38 -1.00
N LYS A 257 12.60 -16.03 -0.45
CA LYS A 257 12.29 -16.22 0.98
C LYS A 257 12.16 -17.70 1.34
N ASN A 258 11.61 -18.52 0.45
CA ASN A 258 11.54 -19.96 0.63
C ASN A 258 12.93 -20.59 0.61
N ALA A 259 13.80 -20.20 -0.32
CA ALA A 259 15.19 -20.68 -0.35
C ALA A 259 15.94 -20.30 0.93
N TRP A 260 15.79 -19.06 1.40
CA TRP A 260 16.37 -18.62 2.67
C TRP A 260 15.82 -19.40 3.87
N LEU A 261 14.50 -19.65 3.91
CA LEU A 261 13.87 -20.47 4.96
C LEU A 261 14.43 -21.89 4.98
N GLN A 262 14.56 -22.52 3.81
CA GLN A 262 15.18 -23.84 3.70
C GLN A 262 16.62 -23.83 4.19
N GLN A 263 17.40 -22.84 3.81
CA GLN A 263 18.77 -22.69 4.28
C GLN A 263 18.84 -22.50 5.80
N SER A 264 17.97 -21.68 6.36
CA SER A 264 17.86 -21.47 7.81
C SER A 264 17.47 -22.75 8.55
N GLN A 265 16.54 -23.54 7.99
CA GLN A 265 16.15 -24.83 8.55
C GLN A 265 17.30 -25.85 8.52
N LEU A 266 18.09 -25.89 7.44
CA LEU A 266 19.28 -26.75 7.36
C LEU A 266 20.32 -26.33 8.40
N GLN A 267 20.61 -25.03 8.52
CA GLN A 267 21.53 -24.52 9.53
C GLN A 267 21.05 -24.82 10.95
N HIS A 268 19.76 -24.74 11.21
CA HIS A 268 19.19 -25.12 12.50
C HIS A 268 19.33 -26.60 12.77
N ALA A 269 19.08 -27.44 11.75
CA ALA A 269 19.27 -28.90 11.88
C ALA A 269 20.74 -29.26 12.16
N ASP A 270 21.68 -28.62 11.45
CA ASP A 270 23.12 -28.79 11.69
C ASP A 270 23.51 -28.37 13.13
N LEU A 271 22.95 -27.26 13.60
CA LEU A 271 23.19 -26.78 14.96
C LEU A 271 22.64 -27.74 16.02
N VAL A 272 21.44 -28.30 15.79
CA VAL A 272 20.85 -29.32 16.67
C VAL A 272 21.75 -30.57 16.74
N GLN A 273 22.21 -31.04 15.57
CA GLN A 273 23.16 -32.19 15.55
C GLN A 273 24.46 -31.88 16.28
N LEU A 274 24.99 -30.68 16.09
CA LEU A 274 26.20 -30.26 16.81
C LEU A 274 25.95 -30.19 18.32
N HIS A 275 24.80 -29.66 18.73
CA HIS A 275 24.41 -29.62 20.15
C HIS A 275 24.24 -31.02 20.75
N GLU A 276 23.58 -31.93 20.01
CA GLU A 276 23.44 -33.34 20.44
C GLU A 276 24.80 -34.02 20.60
N LYS A 277 25.69 -33.80 19.62
CA LYS A 277 27.06 -34.32 19.68
C LYS A 277 27.84 -33.76 20.88
N GLN A 278 27.74 -32.44 21.10
CA GLN A 278 28.40 -31.82 22.26
C GLN A 278 27.82 -32.32 23.59
N THR A 279 26.51 -32.54 23.63
CA THR A 279 25.83 -33.09 24.82
C THR A 279 26.29 -34.50 25.08
N ALA A 280 26.38 -35.35 24.05
CA ALA A 280 26.92 -36.72 24.18
C ALA A 280 28.39 -36.71 24.62
N ASP A 281 29.21 -35.84 24.04
CA ASP A 281 30.61 -35.67 24.46
C ASP A 281 30.72 -35.21 25.92
N LEU A 282 29.85 -34.31 26.35
CA LEU A 282 29.78 -33.86 27.75
C LEU A 282 29.34 -34.98 28.70
N GLN A 283 28.37 -35.80 28.30
CA GLN A 283 27.93 -36.96 29.07
C GLN A 283 29.06 -37.99 29.21
N ALA A 284 29.72 -38.31 28.10
CA ALA A 284 30.87 -39.23 28.12
C ALA A 284 32.03 -38.72 29.01
N ARG A 285 32.30 -37.40 28.94
CA ARG A 285 33.32 -36.79 29.84
C ARG A 285 32.89 -36.80 31.30
N ASN A 286 31.59 -36.61 31.59
CA ASN A 286 31.05 -36.71 32.93
C ASN A 286 31.14 -38.15 33.48
N GLU A 287 30.79 -39.15 32.68
CA GLU A 287 30.94 -40.56 33.04
C GLU A 287 32.40 -40.92 33.29
N TRP A 288 33.30 -40.43 32.41
CA TRP A 288 34.73 -40.59 32.60
C TRP A 288 35.21 -39.91 33.89
N ALA A 289 34.77 -38.68 34.19
CA ALA A 289 35.11 -37.95 35.40
C ALA A 289 34.57 -38.65 36.67
N LEU A 290 33.35 -39.20 36.59
CA LEU A 290 32.77 -40.02 37.68
C LEU A 290 33.53 -41.34 37.88
N GLY A 291 33.90 -41.95 36.75
CA GLY A 291 34.77 -43.15 36.79
C GLY A 291 36.14 -42.88 37.44
N LEU A 292 36.75 -41.76 37.07
CA LEU A 292 38.00 -41.27 37.65
C LEU A 292 37.84 -40.96 39.14
N ASN A 293 36.75 -40.34 39.54
CA ASN A 293 36.43 -40.04 40.93
C ASN A 293 36.20 -41.30 41.73
N THR A 294 35.58 -42.33 41.10
CA THR A 294 35.43 -43.65 41.72
C THR A 294 36.79 -44.38 41.90
N GLN A 295 37.66 -44.32 40.88
CA GLN A 295 39.03 -44.84 40.96
C GLN A 295 39.84 -44.08 42.01
N LEU A 296 39.65 -42.73 42.07
CA LEU A 296 40.32 -41.92 43.09
C LEU A 296 39.86 -42.26 44.51
N LYS A 297 38.54 -42.51 44.72
CA LYS A 297 37.98 -42.97 45.97
C LYS A 297 38.47 -44.34 46.31
N SER A 298 38.53 -45.27 45.34
CA SER A 298 39.11 -46.64 45.59
C SER A 298 40.60 -46.58 45.84
N ALA A 299 41.33 -45.68 45.14
CA ALA A 299 42.75 -45.45 45.44
C ALA A 299 42.92 -44.78 46.81
N GLY A 300 42.02 -43.84 47.19
CA GLY A 300 42.02 -43.31 48.56
C GLY A 300 41.79 -44.36 49.64
N HIS A 301 40.82 -45.27 49.44
CA HIS A 301 40.62 -46.40 50.36
C HIS A 301 41.84 -47.31 50.43
N ARG A 302 42.48 -47.55 49.28
CA ARG A 302 43.70 -48.36 49.24
C ARG A 302 44.87 -47.66 49.94
N ILE A 303 44.93 -46.31 49.84
CA ILE A 303 45.91 -45.49 50.54
C ILE A 303 45.67 -45.60 52.04
N THR A 304 44.40 -45.44 52.51
CA THR A 304 44.03 -45.54 53.92
C THR A 304 44.36 -46.98 54.47
N THR A 305 44.07 -47.99 53.66
CA THR A 305 44.46 -49.41 54.05
C THR A 305 45.96 -49.57 54.09
N LEU A 306 46.68 -48.93 53.17
CA LEU A 306 48.14 -48.96 53.19
C LEU A 306 48.74 -48.12 54.33
N GLU A 307 48.06 -47.01 54.72
CA GLU A 307 48.42 -46.22 55.91
C GLU A 307 48.19 -46.96 57.17
N ASP A 308 47.12 -47.78 57.33
CA ASP A 308 46.87 -48.65 58.43
C ASP A 308 47.96 -49.82 58.52
N GLU A 309 48.38 -50.33 57.36
CA GLU A 309 49.46 -51.30 57.25
C GLU A 309 50.84 -50.67 57.51
N MET A 310 51.01 -49.38 57.20
CA MET A 310 52.24 -48.59 57.34
C MET A 310 52.33 -47.76 58.63
N ALA A 311 51.40 -47.91 59.58
CA ALA A 311 51.35 -47.13 60.84
C ALA A 311 52.66 -47.25 61.65
N ALA A 312 53.51 -48.25 61.37
CA ALA A 312 54.85 -48.42 61.94
C ALA A 312 55.92 -47.46 61.36
N GLN A 313 55.61 -46.78 60.23
CA GLN A 313 56.52 -45.80 59.58
C GLN A 313 55.93 -44.42 59.47
N GLN A 314 55.57 -43.80 60.59
CA GLN A 314 54.88 -42.46 60.68
C GLN A 314 55.54 -41.31 59.90
N ALA A 315 56.80 -41.36 59.59
CA ALA A 315 57.51 -40.28 58.94
C ALA A 315 57.25 -40.21 57.40
N ALA A 316 57.01 -41.34 56.73
CA ALA A 316 56.74 -41.40 55.30
C ALA A 316 55.30 -41.11 55.00
N ALA A 317 54.34 -41.51 55.86
CA ALA A 317 52.94 -41.25 55.72
C ALA A 317 52.59 -39.69 55.73
N LYS A 318 53.29 -38.95 56.61
CA LYS A 318 53.08 -37.45 56.65
C LYS A 318 53.52 -36.74 55.37
N VAL A 319 54.60 -37.19 54.72
CA VAL A 319 55.07 -36.64 53.46
C VAL A 319 54.12 -37.02 52.31
N ALA A 320 53.60 -38.24 52.33
CA ALA A 320 52.65 -38.71 51.32
C ALA A 320 51.28 -37.96 51.44
N ILE A 321 50.79 -37.80 52.71
CA ILE A 321 49.53 -37.06 52.96
C ILE A 321 49.63 -35.61 52.45
N ALA A 322 50.74 -34.89 52.74
CA ALA A 322 50.98 -33.55 52.31
C ALA A 322 51.03 -33.45 50.76
N ALA A 323 51.60 -34.48 50.11
CA ALA A 323 51.61 -34.52 48.64
C ALA A 323 50.17 -34.73 48.02
N TYR A 324 49.37 -35.60 48.69
CA TYR A 324 48.01 -35.87 48.29
C TYR A 324 47.04 -34.65 48.50
N GLU A 325 47.20 -33.91 49.61
CA GLU A 325 46.47 -32.73 49.90
C GLU A 325 46.73 -31.65 48.81
N THR A 326 47.99 -31.46 48.45
CA THR A 326 48.41 -30.52 47.40
C THR A 326 47.83 -30.87 46.03
N GLU A 327 47.80 -32.15 45.68
CA GLU A 327 47.26 -32.65 44.44
C GLU A 327 45.71 -32.54 44.38
N ASN A 328 45.06 -32.77 45.53
CA ASN A 328 43.61 -32.63 45.66
C ASN A 328 43.18 -31.15 45.53
N GLU A 329 43.94 -30.23 46.10
CA GLU A 329 43.74 -28.79 45.90
C GLU A 329 43.95 -28.41 44.43
N ARG A 330 45.02 -28.94 43.79
CA ARG A 330 45.24 -28.72 42.34
C ARG A 330 44.11 -29.25 41.49
N LEU A 331 43.62 -30.49 41.78
CA LEU A 331 42.50 -31.10 41.07
C LEU A 331 41.17 -30.39 41.29
N ASN A 332 40.94 -29.88 42.50
CA ASN A 332 39.77 -29.06 42.83
C ASN A 332 39.79 -27.73 42.05
N HIS A 333 40.94 -27.09 41.92
CA HIS A 333 41.08 -25.91 41.07
C HIS A 333 40.86 -26.22 39.60
N GLU A 334 41.35 -27.38 39.14
CA GLU A 334 41.14 -27.80 37.75
C GLU A 334 39.70 -28.19 37.45
N ALA A 335 39.04 -28.89 38.40
CA ALA A 335 37.61 -29.21 38.32
C ALA A 335 36.74 -27.95 38.29
N ALA A 336 37.00 -26.98 39.15
CA ALA A 336 36.30 -25.69 39.17
C ALA A 336 36.48 -24.92 37.84
N ARG A 337 37.69 -24.99 37.23
CA ARG A 337 37.93 -24.40 35.91
C ARG A 337 37.10 -25.10 34.82
N LEU A 338 37.10 -26.43 34.81
CA LEU A 338 36.33 -27.21 33.81
C LEU A 338 34.81 -27.00 33.97
N GLU A 339 34.33 -26.89 35.22
CA GLU A 339 32.92 -26.54 35.47
C GLU A 339 32.56 -25.13 34.97
N ALA A 340 33.44 -24.16 35.17
CA ALA A 340 33.26 -22.81 34.64
C ALA A 340 33.26 -22.78 33.10
N GLU A 341 34.21 -23.54 32.48
CA GLU A 341 34.23 -23.66 31.01
C GLU A 341 32.98 -24.35 30.46
N ARG A 342 32.48 -25.37 31.17
CA ARG A 342 31.20 -26.04 30.83
C ARG A 342 30.01 -25.11 30.94
N ALA A 343 29.92 -24.35 32.03
CA ALA A 343 28.84 -23.38 32.21
C ALA A 343 28.83 -22.30 31.12
N ALA A 344 30.02 -21.80 30.76
CA ALA A 344 30.18 -20.84 29.69
C ALA A 344 29.76 -21.39 28.33
N ALA A 345 30.11 -22.63 28.01
CA ALA A 345 29.73 -23.28 26.76
C ALA A 345 28.21 -23.53 26.67
N ILE A 346 27.59 -23.94 27.78
CA ILE A 346 26.11 -24.10 27.85
C ILE A 346 25.40 -22.74 27.65
N ALA A 347 25.86 -21.70 28.33
CA ALA A 347 25.29 -20.37 28.21
C ALA A 347 25.44 -19.82 26.78
N TRP A 348 26.60 -20.05 26.15
CA TRP A 348 26.80 -19.67 24.75
C TRP A 348 25.84 -20.42 23.80
N GLY A 349 25.69 -21.76 24.02
CA GLY A 349 24.75 -22.56 23.23
C GLY A 349 23.29 -22.07 23.34
N GLN A 350 22.82 -21.84 24.56
CA GLN A 350 21.48 -21.32 24.84
C GLN A 350 21.25 -19.93 24.24
N HIS A 351 22.26 -19.07 24.33
CA HIS A 351 22.15 -17.72 23.70
C HIS A 351 22.04 -17.83 22.17
N LYS A 352 22.85 -18.71 21.57
CA LYS A 352 22.83 -18.91 20.11
C LYS A 352 21.54 -19.55 19.62
N GLU A 353 20.99 -20.49 20.39
CA GLU A 353 19.66 -21.06 20.09
C GLU A 353 18.55 -20.05 20.16
N ALA A 354 18.55 -19.18 21.19
CA ALA A 354 17.58 -18.11 21.32
C ALA A 354 17.68 -17.08 20.16
N GLU A 355 18.90 -16.67 19.80
CA GLU A 355 19.15 -15.79 18.67
C GLU A 355 18.60 -16.34 17.33
N LEU A 356 18.86 -17.63 17.10
CA LEU A 356 18.36 -18.29 15.89
C LEU A 356 16.83 -18.46 15.89
N PHE A 357 16.25 -18.70 17.06
CA PHE A 357 14.81 -18.79 17.20
C PHE A 357 14.14 -17.45 16.91
N GLU A 358 14.70 -16.34 17.40
CA GLU A 358 14.22 -14.99 17.10
C GLU A 358 14.31 -14.67 15.61
N GLN A 359 15.42 -15.04 14.97
CA GLN A 359 15.58 -14.88 13.52
C GLN A 359 14.55 -15.69 12.73
N LEU A 360 14.26 -16.92 13.19
CA LEU A 360 13.26 -17.78 12.55
C LEU A 360 11.84 -17.20 12.68
N GLU A 361 11.49 -16.71 13.86
CA GLU A 361 10.18 -16.10 14.09
C GLU A 361 10.03 -14.77 13.30
N ALA A 362 11.08 -13.97 13.24
CA ALA A 362 11.10 -12.77 12.41
C ALA A 362 10.86 -13.09 10.93
N SER A 363 11.55 -14.14 10.43
CA SER A 363 11.36 -14.59 9.05
C SER A 363 9.97 -15.15 8.78
N ARG A 364 9.41 -15.91 9.74
CA ARG A 364 8.02 -16.38 9.65
C ARG A 364 7.01 -15.22 9.59
N ALA A 365 7.26 -14.20 10.40
CA ALA A 365 6.42 -13.02 10.41
C ALA A 365 6.49 -12.24 9.07
N GLU A 366 7.69 -12.15 8.49
CA GLU A 366 7.86 -11.54 7.16
C GLU A 366 7.20 -12.37 6.06
N PHE A 367 7.35 -13.69 6.12
CA PHE A 367 6.69 -14.60 5.19
C PHE A 367 5.16 -14.53 5.28
N ALA A 368 4.63 -14.46 6.51
CA ALA A 368 3.20 -14.29 6.73
C ALA A 368 2.69 -12.97 6.12
N LYS A 369 3.45 -11.87 6.29
CA LYS A 369 3.12 -10.58 5.65
C LYS A 369 3.13 -10.67 4.12
N CYS A 370 4.08 -11.41 3.56
CA CYS A 370 4.17 -11.59 2.12
C CYS A 370 3.01 -12.40 1.57
N LEU A 371 2.62 -13.49 2.28
CA LEU A 371 1.43 -14.28 1.96
C LEU A 371 0.15 -13.45 2.02
N ASP A 372 0.06 -12.59 3.00
CA ASP A 372 -1.10 -11.73 3.21
C ASP A 372 -1.23 -10.70 2.08
N LEU A 373 -0.10 -10.09 1.68
CA LEU A 373 -0.06 -9.21 0.51
C LEU A 373 -0.43 -9.95 -0.79
N PHE A 374 -0.01 -11.21 -0.91
CA PHE A 374 -0.37 -12.04 -2.05
C PHE A 374 -1.89 -12.31 -2.09
N HIS A 375 -2.48 -12.72 -0.95
CA HIS A 375 -3.93 -12.93 -0.86
C HIS A 375 -4.72 -11.65 -1.10
N GLN A 376 -4.21 -10.49 -0.62
CA GLN A 376 -4.83 -9.19 -0.90
C GLN A 376 -4.79 -8.87 -2.40
N ALA A 377 -3.67 -9.17 -3.05
CA ALA A 377 -3.55 -8.99 -4.49
C ALA A 377 -4.49 -9.92 -5.28
N GLU A 378 -4.57 -11.21 -4.89
CA GLU A 378 -5.52 -12.16 -5.47
C GLU A 378 -6.97 -11.69 -5.30
N THR A 379 -7.35 -11.30 -4.07
CA THR A 379 -8.68 -10.77 -3.79
C THR A 379 -8.99 -9.55 -4.64
N THR A 380 -8.02 -8.63 -4.75
CA THR A 380 -8.15 -7.42 -5.59
C THR A 380 -8.34 -7.77 -7.08
N ILE A 381 -7.63 -8.78 -7.55
CA ILE A 381 -7.78 -9.27 -8.94
C ILE A 381 -9.17 -9.87 -9.15
N GLU A 382 -9.64 -10.70 -8.21
CA GLU A 382 -10.96 -11.30 -8.29
C GLU A 382 -12.09 -10.27 -8.25
N GLU A 383 -11.95 -9.26 -7.37
CA GLU A 383 -12.92 -8.17 -7.27
C GLU A 383 -12.96 -7.34 -8.55
N ARG A 384 -11.80 -7.00 -9.09
CA ARG A 384 -11.70 -6.27 -10.36
C ARG A 384 -12.22 -7.08 -11.53
N THR A 385 -11.99 -8.38 -11.53
CA THR A 385 -12.52 -9.28 -12.55
C THR A 385 -14.04 -9.36 -12.48
N ARG A 386 -14.60 -9.50 -11.27
CA ARG A 386 -16.06 -9.49 -11.04
C ARG A 386 -16.68 -8.14 -11.42
N TRP A 387 -15.99 -7.05 -11.07
CA TRP A 387 -16.44 -5.73 -11.45
C TRP A 387 -16.41 -5.52 -12.96
N ALA A 388 -15.35 -5.94 -13.66
CA ALA A 388 -15.26 -5.88 -15.13
C ALA A 388 -16.39 -6.66 -15.80
N GLN A 389 -16.67 -7.88 -15.33
CA GLN A 389 -17.78 -8.69 -15.80
C GLN A 389 -19.15 -8.02 -15.55
N SER A 390 -19.28 -7.35 -14.41
CA SER A 390 -20.48 -6.56 -14.10
C SER A 390 -20.65 -5.40 -15.06
N GLN A 391 -19.56 -4.67 -15.36
CA GLN A 391 -19.58 -3.58 -16.34
C GLN A 391 -19.89 -4.07 -17.76
N GLU A 392 -19.33 -5.20 -18.13
CA GLU A 392 -19.60 -5.83 -19.45
C GLU A 392 -21.09 -6.18 -19.59
N THR A 393 -21.70 -6.66 -18.52
CA THR A 393 -23.15 -6.95 -18.49
C THR A 393 -23.98 -5.68 -18.63
N GLU A 394 -23.56 -4.57 -17.98
CA GLU A 394 -24.22 -3.27 -18.05
C GLU A 394 -24.12 -2.63 -19.43
N ILE A 395 -22.94 -2.70 -20.04
CA ILE A 395 -22.71 -2.27 -21.42
C ILE A 395 -23.65 -3.03 -22.39
N ASN A 396 -23.76 -4.33 -22.21
CA ASN A 396 -24.66 -5.18 -23.04
C ASN A 396 -26.13 -4.76 -22.88
N ASN A 397 -26.54 -4.43 -21.66
CA ASN A 397 -27.89 -3.98 -21.37
C ASN A 397 -28.18 -2.62 -21.97
N LEU A 398 -27.25 -1.67 -21.83
CA LEU A 398 -27.35 -0.32 -22.42
C LEU A 398 -27.39 -0.35 -23.96
N ASN A 399 -26.57 -1.23 -24.57
CA ASN A 399 -26.63 -1.43 -26.02
C ASN A 399 -27.97 -2.01 -26.47
N THR A 400 -28.51 -2.97 -25.71
CA THR A 400 -29.84 -3.53 -25.98
C THR A 400 -30.93 -2.45 -25.88
N GLN A 401 -30.82 -1.56 -24.88
CA GLN A 401 -31.72 -0.41 -24.75
C GLN A 401 -31.58 0.58 -25.93
N LEU A 402 -30.35 0.87 -26.32
CA LEU A 402 -30.05 1.73 -27.47
C LEU A 402 -30.63 1.16 -28.76
N ASP A 403 -30.48 -0.16 -28.95
CA ASP A 403 -31.05 -0.82 -30.13
C ASP A 403 -32.59 -0.83 -30.09
N SER A 404 -33.18 -0.99 -28.90
CA SER A 404 -34.62 -0.90 -28.72
C SER A 404 -35.16 0.52 -29.03
N ILE A 405 -34.41 1.54 -28.62
CA ILE A 405 -34.69 2.95 -28.95
C ILE A 405 -34.55 3.18 -30.45
N ARG A 406 -33.48 2.66 -31.07
CA ARG A 406 -33.26 2.78 -32.53
C ARG A 406 -34.33 2.01 -33.33
N ALA A 407 -34.83 0.90 -32.77
CA ALA A 407 -35.90 0.12 -33.40
C ALA A 407 -37.31 0.74 -33.22
N SER A 408 -37.45 1.72 -32.36
CA SER A 408 -38.71 2.36 -32.04
C SER A 408 -39.36 2.95 -33.31
N LYS A 409 -40.63 2.60 -33.49
CA LYS A 409 -41.41 3.09 -34.60
C LYS A 409 -41.49 4.63 -34.67
N TRP A 410 -41.34 5.30 -33.52
CA TRP A 410 -41.34 6.76 -33.41
C TRP A 410 -40.05 7.38 -33.96
N ILE A 411 -38.89 6.79 -33.75
CA ILE A 411 -37.60 7.26 -34.31
C ILE A 411 -37.57 7.02 -35.82
N ARG A 412 -38.09 5.91 -36.29
CA ARG A 412 -38.22 5.60 -37.72
C ARG A 412 -39.17 6.58 -38.42
N LEU A 413 -40.25 6.94 -37.76
CA LEU A 413 -41.21 7.93 -38.26
C LEU A 413 -40.60 9.34 -38.30
N GLY A 414 -39.88 9.76 -37.24
CA GLY A 414 -39.16 11.03 -37.16
C GLY A 414 -38.10 11.19 -38.26
N ARG A 415 -37.40 10.13 -38.61
CA ARG A 415 -36.46 10.14 -39.75
C ARG A 415 -37.12 10.30 -41.10
N SER A 416 -38.31 9.76 -41.28
CA SER A 416 -39.03 9.87 -42.57
C SER A 416 -39.63 11.26 -42.84
N ILE A 417 -39.77 12.09 -41.80
CA ILE A 417 -40.35 13.45 -41.89
C ILE A 417 -39.35 14.57 -41.54
N GLY A 418 -38.05 14.23 -41.40
CA GLY A 418 -37.00 15.23 -41.23
C GLY A 418 -36.92 15.90 -39.87
N LEU A 419 -37.67 15.45 -38.85
CA LEU A 419 -37.85 16.09 -37.52
C LEU A 419 -37.32 15.24 -36.36
N GLY A 420 -36.39 14.30 -36.58
CA GLY A 420 -35.83 13.48 -35.54
C GLY A 420 -34.37 13.78 -35.21
N PRO A 421 -33.91 13.52 -33.97
CA PRO A 421 -32.52 13.71 -33.63
C PRO A 421 -31.63 12.81 -34.48
N LYS A 422 -30.54 13.38 -35.00
CA LYS A 422 -29.50 12.57 -35.67
C LYS A 422 -28.79 11.74 -34.62
N VAL A 423 -29.25 10.51 -34.36
CA VAL A 423 -28.53 9.52 -33.61
C VAL A 423 -27.62 8.79 -34.60
N SER A 424 -26.34 9.16 -34.58
CA SER A 424 -25.30 8.46 -35.31
C SER A 424 -25.03 7.08 -34.66
#